data_ff8ba9898d2a79e9fed7479e921796ff
#
_entry.id   ff8ba9898d2a79e9fed7479e921796ff
#
_cell.length_a   1.000
_cell.length_b   1.000
_cell.length_c   1.000
_cell.angle_alpha   90.00
_cell.angle_beta   90.00
_cell.angle_gamma   90.00
#
_symmetry.space_group_name_H-M   'P 1'
#
loop_
_entity.id
_entity.type
_entity.pdbx_description
1 polymer ?
#
loop_
_entity_poly.entity_id
_entity_poly.type
_entity_poly.pdbx_seq_one_letter_code
_entity_poly.pdbx_strand_id
1 'polypeptide(L)'
;MEKILDRFLRYVAVDTQSDPESDSQPSAAKELNLLKMLRDELVAMGVEATMDEYGYVMASIPSNCGKDVPAVGFIAHADTAPDAPGDNIKPQIIENYDGGDIPLKGVPCLSLKPSEFPELEMYKGQTLITTDGTTLLGADDKAGIAEIMNAVQYIVEHPEFKHGEVKIGFTPDEEIGRGVVKFDVKKFGAKYAYTLDGGQVGELEYENFNAAGATIRIQGRNVHPGTAKGKMKNAILIGMELNALLPVEQRPEYTSGYEGFFHLISFKGEVETATFSYIIRDHDMNLYEEKKAYMQKCVDFINAKYGEGTAILDMKHQYYNMRKEVEPHYHIVEKAMKAMEMEGIVPKIQPIRGGTDGANLSFMGLPCPNIFAGGHNFHGKMEYVPLESMEKASRVVLNIISLYAE
;
A
#
# COMPACT_ATOMS: atom_id res chain seq x y z
N MET A 1 -7.42 3.79 29.48
CA MET A 1 -7.31 3.62 27.99
C MET A 1 -6.50 4.77 27.40
N GLU A 2 -5.39 4.49 26.71
CA GLU A 2 -4.70 5.49 25.90
C GLU A 2 -5.62 5.91 24.75
N LYS A 3 -5.66 7.20 24.41
CA LYS A 3 -6.47 7.67 23.28
C LYS A 3 -5.79 7.31 21.97
N ILE A 4 -6.56 6.96 20.95
CA ILE A 4 -6.03 6.59 19.63
C ILE A 4 -5.17 7.73 19.03
N LEU A 5 -5.52 8.99 19.26
CA LEU A 5 -4.72 10.14 18.85
C LEU A 5 -3.32 10.14 19.47
N ASP A 6 -3.22 9.94 20.79
CA ASP A 6 -1.94 9.97 21.50
C ASP A 6 -1.04 8.80 21.03
N ARG A 7 -1.64 7.64 20.80
CA ARG A 7 -0.99 6.46 20.26
C ARG A 7 -0.47 6.72 18.85
N PHE A 8 -1.31 7.24 17.96
CA PHE A 8 -0.94 7.57 16.59
C PHE A 8 0.21 8.58 16.54
N LEU A 9 0.12 9.68 17.29
CA LEU A 9 1.16 10.70 17.38
C LEU A 9 2.50 10.13 17.86
N ARG A 10 2.48 9.17 18.78
CA ARG A 10 3.67 8.47 19.26
C ARG A 10 4.28 7.56 18.17
N TYR A 11 3.47 6.91 17.34
CA TYR A 11 3.93 6.05 16.26
C TYR A 11 4.52 6.85 15.10
N VAL A 12 3.87 7.93 14.66
CA VAL A 12 4.40 8.76 13.58
C VAL A 12 5.69 9.50 13.95
N ALA A 13 5.95 9.70 15.23
CA ALA A 13 7.22 10.28 15.69
C ALA A 13 8.44 9.36 15.49
N VAL A 14 8.23 8.07 15.22
CA VAL A 14 9.30 7.11 14.96
C VAL A 14 9.59 7.07 13.46
N ASP A 15 10.82 7.38 13.06
CA ASP A 15 11.26 7.22 11.66
C ASP A 15 11.36 5.74 11.29
N THR A 16 10.60 5.33 10.27
CA THR A 16 10.52 3.96 9.79
C THR A 16 10.56 3.86 8.27
N GLN A 17 11.07 4.90 7.59
CA GLN A 17 11.12 4.92 6.13
C GLN A 17 11.95 3.76 5.59
N SER A 18 11.37 2.99 4.67
CA SER A 18 12.02 1.87 3.97
C SER A 18 13.05 2.36 2.94
N ASP A 19 13.98 1.47 2.58
CA ASP A 19 15.07 1.77 1.63
C ASP A 19 15.01 0.81 0.43
N PRO A 20 14.53 1.26 -0.74
CA PRO A 20 14.41 0.43 -1.93
C PRO A 20 15.76 -0.03 -2.51
N GLU A 21 16.87 0.62 -2.16
CA GLU A 21 18.22 0.26 -2.63
C GLU A 21 18.90 -0.80 -1.73
N SER A 22 18.29 -1.11 -0.58
CA SER A 22 18.84 -2.09 0.38
C SER A 22 18.41 -3.52 0.03
N ASP A 23 19.32 -4.47 0.13
CA ASP A 23 19.03 -5.91 0.00
C ASP A 23 18.69 -6.58 1.35
N SER A 24 18.76 -5.84 2.46
CA SER A 24 18.43 -6.40 3.79
C SER A 24 16.91 -6.51 4.02
N GLN A 25 16.52 -7.25 5.08
CA GLN A 25 15.16 -7.31 5.58
C GLN A 25 15.16 -7.24 7.12
N PRO A 26 14.54 -6.21 7.72
CA PRO A 26 13.95 -5.06 7.03
C PRO A 26 14.99 -4.28 6.24
N SER A 27 14.52 -3.52 5.26
CA SER A 27 15.38 -2.73 4.37
C SER A 27 16.15 -1.66 5.13
N ALA A 28 15.53 -1.06 6.14
CA ALA A 28 16.13 -0.09 7.02
C ALA A 28 16.01 -0.53 8.49
N ALA A 29 17.14 -0.63 9.18
CA ALA A 29 17.15 -1.05 10.59
C ALA A 29 16.32 -0.15 11.53
N LYS A 30 16.01 1.10 11.12
CA LYS A 30 15.19 2.03 11.88
C LYS A 30 13.71 1.58 11.99
N GLU A 31 13.21 0.77 11.07
CA GLU A 31 11.87 0.16 11.14
C GLU A 31 11.70 -0.70 12.39
N LEU A 32 12.77 -1.39 12.82
CA LEU A 32 12.78 -2.20 14.04
C LEU A 32 12.46 -1.40 15.31
N ASN A 33 12.63 -0.07 15.30
CA ASN A 33 12.35 0.76 16.49
C ASN A 33 10.84 0.77 16.79
N LEU A 34 10.01 0.98 15.75
CA LEU A 34 8.55 0.92 15.92
C LEU A 34 8.09 -0.51 16.18
N LEU A 35 8.59 -1.49 15.42
CA LEU A 35 8.19 -2.89 15.58
C LEU A 35 8.48 -3.44 16.97
N LYS A 36 9.63 -3.09 17.56
CA LYS A 36 9.94 -3.42 18.98
C LYS A 36 8.98 -2.72 19.93
N MET A 37 8.68 -1.43 19.69
CA MET A 37 7.73 -0.67 20.51
C MET A 37 6.35 -1.35 20.51
N LEU A 38 5.85 -1.76 19.35
CA LEU A 38 4.56 -2.43 19.19
C LEU A 38 4.52 -3.79 19.90
N ARG A 39 5.57 -4.61 19.74
CA ARG A 39 5.71 -5.87 20.47
C ARG A 39 5.68 -5.64 21.99
N ASP A 40 6.45 -4.68 22.48
CA ASP A 40 6.58 -4.40 23.91
C ASP A 40 5.26 -3.83 24.48
N GLU A 41 4.54 -3.03 23.70
CA GLU A 41 3.22 -2.51 24.08
C GLU A 41 2.17 -3.63 24.17
N LEU A 42 2.14 -4.57 23.22
CA LEU A 42 1.28 -5.76 23.28
C LEU A 42 1.57 -6.61 24.53
N VAL A 43 2.85 -6.86 24.81
CA VAL A 43 3.26 -7.59 26.02
C VAL A 43 2.85 -6.85 27.30
N ALA A 44 2.99 -5.53 27.31
CA ALA A 44 2.57 -4.71 28.46
C ALA A 44 1.06 -4.75 28.69
N MET A 45 0.25 -4.91 27.65
CA MET A 45 -1.21 -5.14 27.73
C MET A 45 -1.55 -6.59 28.14
N GLY A 46 -0.56 -7.48 28.33
CA GLY A 46 -0.79 -8.90 28.67
C GLY A 46 -1.10 -9.79 27.48
N VAL A 47 -0.86 -9.33 26.25
CA VAL A 47 -1.02 -10.10 25.03
C VAL A 47 0.29 -10.82 24.70
N GLU A 48 0.21 -12.11 24.37
CA GLU A 48 1.38 -12.87 23.89
C GLU A 48 1.81 -12.31 22.52
N ALA A 49 3.03 -11.76 22.47
CA ALA A 49 3.58 -11.17 21.26
C ALA A 49 5.05 -11.56 21.08
N THR A 50 5.42 -11.83 19.84
CA THR A 50 6.80 -12.15 19.43
C THR A 50 7.22 -11.26 18.28
N MET A 51 8.52 -11.03 18.13
CA MET A 51 9.13 -10.43 16.95
C MET A 51 10.25 -11.35 16.48
N ASP A 52 10.29 -11.62 15.19
CA ASP A 52 11.36 -12.44 14.61
C ASP A 52 12.57 -11.60 14.15
N GLU A 53 13.55 -12.27 13.55
CA GLU A 53 14.79 -11.66 13.06
C GLU A 53 14.59 -10.72 11.89
N TYR A 54 13.46 -10.85 11.16
CA TYR A 54 13.08 -10.01 10.03
C TYR A 54 12.20 -8.82 10.43
N GLY A 55 11.85 -8.72 11.71
CA GLY A 55 11.03 -7.64 12.24
C GLY A 55 9.53 -7.92 12.29
N TYR A 56 9.04 -9.06 11.81
CA TYR A 56 7.62 -9.39 11.88
C TYR A 56 7.18 -9.53 13.34
N VAL A 57 6.22 -8.69 13.73
CA VAL A 57 5.55 -8.80 15.02
C VAL A 57 4.31 -9.65 14.85
N MET A 58 4.18 -10.70 15.64
CA MET A 58 3.00 -11.56 15.67
C MET A 58 2.50 -11.69 17.09
N ALA A 59 1.19 -11.48 17.27
CA ALA A 59 0.53 -11.61 18.56
C ALA A 59 -0.78 -12.38 18.46
N SER A 60 -1.23 -12.94 19.60
CA SER A 60 -2.44 -13.74 19.67
C SER A 60 -3.22 -13.43 20.95
N ILE A 61 -4.55 -13.25 20.77
CA ILE A 61 -5.51 -13.17 21.87
C ILE A 61 -6.36 -14.43 21.82
N PRO A 62 -6.28 -15.32 22.86
CA PRO A 62 -7.04 -16.56 22.87
C PRO A 62 -8.57 -16.34 22.87
N SER A 63 -9.30 -17.23 22.20
CA SER A 63 -10.76 -17.20 22.18
C SER A 63 -11.38 -17.23 23.58
N ASN A 64 -12.43 -16.43 23.79
CA ASN A 64 -13.25 -16.45 25.01
C ASN A 64 -14.76 -16.72 24.73
N CYS A 65 -15.15 -17.00 23.47
CA CYS A 65 -16.55 -17.23 23.11
C CYS A 65 -17.02 -18.68 23.41
N GLY A 66 -16.12 -19.61 23.69
CA GLY A 66 -16.45 -21.02 23.96
C GLY A 66 -16.97 -21.81 22.74
N LYS A 67 -16.80 -21.28 21.54
CA LYS A 67 -17.17 -21.90 20.27
C LYS A 67 -15.94 -22.23 19.45
N ASP A 68 -16.03 -23.24 18.60
CA ASP A 68 -14.99 -23.56 17.60
C ASP A 68 -15.25 -22.68 16.36
N VAL A 69 -14.62 -21.53 16.34
CA VAL A 69 -14.71 -20.54 15.25
C VAL A 69 -13.33 -20.27 14.67
N PRO A 70 -13.22 -19.88 13.39
CA PRO A 70 -11.93 -19.63 12.78
C PRO A 70 -11.23 -18.42 13.42
N ALA A 71 -9.91 -18.53 13.59
CA ALA A 71 -9.09 -17.40 13.98
C ALA A 71 -9.07 -16.34 12.86
N VAL A 72 -9.20 -15.07 13.23
CA VAL A 72 -9.15 -13.92 12.32
C VAL A 72 -7.94 -13.07 12.61
N GLY A 73 -7.24 -12.62 11.57
CA GLY A 73 -6.06 -11.77 11.66
C GLY A 73 -6.32 -10.32 11.25
N PHE A 74 -5.56 -9.38 11.83
CA PHE A 74 -5.49 -7.99 11.42
C PHE A 74 -4.02 -7.61 11.25
N ILE A 75 -3.70 -6.99 10.13
CA ILE A 75 -2.32 -6.73 9.71
C ILE A 75 -2.21 -5.27 9.26
N ALA A 76 -1.10 -4.64 9.61
CA ALA A 76 -0.72 -3.30 9.20
C ALA A 76 0.80 -3.23 9.03
N HIS A 77 1.29 -2.36 8.14
CA HIS A 77 2.73 -2.22 7.96
C HIS A 77 3.33 -1.07 8.79
N ALA A 78 4.58 -1.21 9.14
CA ALA A 78 5.27 -0.27 10.02
C ALA A 78 6.15 0.74 9.28
N ASP A 79 6.59 0.40 8.08
CA ASP A 79 7.41 1.28 7.28
C ASP A 79 6.59 2.43 6.67
N THR A 80 7.28 3.44 6.19
CA THR A 80 6.70 4.55 5.45
C THR A 80 7.38 4.69 4.09
N ALA A 81 6.62 5.21 3.12
CA ALA A 81 7.05 5.36 1.74
C ALA A 81 8.35 6.17 1.59
N PRO A 82 9.24 5.80 0.65
CA PRO A 82 10.46 6.55 0.37
C PRO A 82 10.24 7.80 -0.51
N ASP A 83 9.01 8.06 -0.98
CA ASP A 83 8.68 9.12 -1.94
C ASP A 83 8.79 10.53 -1.37
N ALA A 84 8.60 10.69 -0.06
CA ALA A 84 8.76 11.96 0.65
C ALA A 84 9.54 11.74 1.96
N PRO A 85 10.21 12.77 2.52
CA PRO A 85 10.92 12.62 3.80
C PRO A 85 9.99 12.09 4.90
N GLY A 86 10.43 11.06 5.63
CA GLY A 86 9.68 10.39 6.70
C GLY A 86 10.30 10.54 8.09
N ASP A 87 11.29 11.42 8.26
CA ASP A 87 11.97 11.68 9.52
C ASP A 87 11.55 13.02 10.13
N ASN A 88 11.60 13.12 11.46
CA ASN A 88 11.28 14.34 12.20
C ASN A 88 9.89 14.92 11.84
N ILE A 89 8.90 14.07 11.73
CA ILE A 89 7.51 14.41 11.40
C ILE A 89 6.93 15.36 12.45
N LYS A 90 6.24 16.40 12.00
CA LYS A 90 5.62 17.43 12.85
C LYS A 90 4.12 17.51 12.57
N PRO A 91 3.32 16.65 13.17
CA PRO A 91 1.88 16.65 12.95
C PRO A 91 1.22 17.97 13.40
N GLN A 92 0.24 18.44 12.63
CA GLN A 92 -0.63 19.53 12.99
C GLN A 92 -2.02 18.98 13.29
N ILE A 93 -2.62 19.38 14.42
CA ILE A 93 -3.96 18.98 14.80
C ILE A 93 -4.90 20.17 14.55
N ILE A 94 -5.90 19.95 13.70
CA ILE A 94 -6.92 20.94 13.34
C ILE A 94 -8.25 20.45 13.93
N GLU A 95 -8.57 20.93 15.13
CA GLU A 95 -9.84 20.61 15.79
C GLU A 95 -11.00 21.34 15.12
N ASN A 96 -12.14 20.66 15.03
CA ASN A 96 -13.38 21.22 14.49
C ASN A 96 -13.16 21.92 13.13
N TYR A 97 -12.62 21.19 12.17
CA TYR A 97 -12.27 21.71 10.84
C TYR A 97 -13.45 22.45 10.19
N ASP A 98 -13.24 23.69 9.78
CA ASP A 98 -14.30 24.58 9.28
C ASP A 98 -14.61 24.41 7.79
N GLY A 99 -13.78 23.65 7.05
CA GLY A 99 -13.89 23.46 5.60
C GLY A 99 -13.06 24.45 4.78
N GLY A 100 -12.23 25.27 5.40
CA GLY A 100 -11.31 26.18 4.72
C GLY A 100 -9.95 25.58 4.37
N ASP A 101 -9.08 26.42 3.78
CA ASP A 101 -7.70 26.03 3.50
C ASP A 101 -6.93 25.76 4.80
N ILE A 102 -6.15 24.68 4.84
CA ILE A 102 -5.30 24.32 5.98
C ILE A 102 -3.85 24.68 5.66
N PRO A 103 -3.27 25.73 6.24
CA PRO A 103 -1.87 26.06 6.04
C PRO A 103 -0.94 24.99 6.63
N LEU A 104 0.00 24.49 5.86
CA LEU A 104 1.04 23.57 6.31
C LEU A 104 2.24 24.40 6.78
N LYS A 105 2.36 24.59 8.10
CA LYS A 105 3.17 25.63 8.73
C LYS A 105 4.69 25.51 8.54
N GLY A 106 5.16 24.34 8.12
CA GLY A 106 6.59 24.09 7.86
C GLY A 106 7.06 24.63 6.52
N VAL A 107 6.14 24.93 5.57
CA VAL A 107 6.48 25.41 4.23
C VAL A 107 5.68 26.68 3.89
N PRO A 108 6.33 27.82 3.65
CA PRO A 108 5.64 29.06 3.31
C PRO A 108 4.71 28.90 2.09
N CYS A 109 3.50 29.43 2.20
CA CYS A 109 2.49 29.44 1.14
C CYS A 109 1.95 28.05 0.71
N LEU A 110 2.31 26.98 1.41
CA LEU A 110 1.77 25.66 1.16
C LEU A 110 0.51 25.47 2.01
N SER A 111 -0.57 25.01 1.38
CA SER A 111 -1.84 24.74 2.07
C SER A 111 -2.52 23.52 1.43
N LEU A 112 -3.16 22.73 2.27
CA LEU A 112 -4.10 21.70 1.85
C LEU A 112 -5.44 22.40 1.61
N LYS A 113 -5.95 22.35 0.38
CA LYS A 113 -7.10 23.16 -0.03
C LYS A 113 -8.26 22.31 -0.55
N PRO A 114 -9.50 22.57 -0.13
CA PRO A 114 -10.68 21.87 -0.66
C PRO A 114 -10.86 22.00 -2.17
N SER A 115 -10.37 23.08 -2.78
CA SER A 115 -10.39 23.27 -4.23
C SER A 115 -9.47 22.31 -5.00
N GLU A 116 -8.45 21.74 -4.33
CA GLU A 116 -7.50 20.78 -4.88
C GLU A 116 -7.82 19.36 -4.38
N PHE A 117 -8.39 19.24 -3.17
CA PHE A 117 -8.75 18.01 -2.48
C PHE A 117 -10.20 18.07 -2.00
N PRO A 118 -11.19 17.84 -2.90
CA PRO A 118 -12.61 18.01 -2.61
C PRO A 118 -13.14 17.14 -1.47
N GLU A 119 -12.50 16.01 -1.21
CA GLU A 119 -12.84 15.08 -0.11
C GLU A 119 -12.75 15.72 1.27
N LEU A 120 -11.97 16.80 1.46
CA LEU A 120 -11.90 17.56 2.70
C LEU A 120 -13.27 18.10 3.16
N GLU A 121 -14.18 18.36 2.20
CA GLU A 121 -15.54 18.83 2.49
C GLU A 121 -16.35 17.88 3.40
N MET A 122 -16.03 16.56 3.35
CA MET A 122 -16.71 15.54 4.15
C MET A 122 -16.32 15.59 5.63
N TYR A 123 -15.22 16.26 5.95
CA TYR A 123 -14.63 16.25 7.29
C TYR A 123 -14.89 17.54 8.08
N LYS A 124 -15.78 18.41 7.60
CA LYS A 124 -16.22 19.59 8.36
C LYS A 124 -16.74 19.21 9.74
N GLY A 125 -16.25 19.88 10.77
CA GLY A 125 -16.58 19.61 12.15
C GLY A 125 -15.79 18.47 12.79
N GLN A 126 -14.92 17.79 12.05
CA GLN A 126 -14.05 16.72 12.56
C GLN A 126 -12.65 17.25 12.90
N THR A 127 -11.86 16.42 13.57
CA THR A 127 -10.47 16.70 13.88
C THR A 127 -9.57 16.11 12.81
N LEU A 128 -8.80 16.96 12.12
CA LEU A 128 -7.84 16.51 11.11
C LEU A 128 -6.42 16.53 11.67
N ILE A 129 -5.65 15.49 11.36
CA ILE A 129 -4.21 15.42 11.63
C ILE A 129 -3.51 15.51 10.29
N THR A 130 -2.67 16.55 10.11
CA THR A 130 -1.91 16.78 8.86
C THR A 130 -0.42 16.80 9.15
N THR A 131 0.39 16.66 8.11
CA THR A 131 1.81 17.06 8.17
C THR A 131 1.96 18.58 8.24
N ASP A 132 3.16 19.07 8.55
CA ASP A 132 3.50 20.50 8.42
C ASP A 132 3.92 20.91 7.00
N GLY A 133 3.94 19.96 6.05
CA GLY A 133 4.35 20.15 4.67
C GLY A 133 5.84 19.92 4.38
N THR A 134 6.65 19.62 5.40
CA THR A 134 8.08 19.31 5.20
C THR A 134 8.32 17.83 4.93
N THR A 135 7.46 16.97 5.50
CA THR A 135 7.51 15.50 5.42
C THR A 135 6.17 14.92 5.00
N LEU A 136 6.10 13.61 4.77
CA LEU A 136 4.83 12.87 4.87
C LEU A 136 4.34 12.86 6.33
N LEU A 137 3.09 12.37 6.58
CA LEU A 137 2.57 12.19 7.94
C LEU A 137 2.85 10.77 8.48
N GLY A 138 2.86 9.76 7.61
CA GLY A 138 2.96 8.36 7.98
C GLY A 138 1.64 7.78 8.50
N ALA A 139 0.50 8.35 8.09
CA ALA A 139 -0.81 7.74 8.33
C ALA A 139 -0.92 6.39 7.60
N ASP A 140 -0.31 6.28 6.48
CA ASP A 140 0.01 5.06 5.77
C ASP A 140 1.31 4.46 6.33
N ASP A 141 1.29 3.35 7.13
CA ASP A 141 0.06 2.73 7.67
C ASP A 141 0.04 2.73 9.21
N LYS A 142 0.63 3.77 9.82
CA LYS A 142 0.61 3.92 11.29
C LYS A 142 -0.78 4.25 11.84
N ALA A 143 -1.73 4.68 10.97
CA ALA A 143 -3.13 4.78 11.35
C ALA A 143 -3.72 3.38 11.57
N GLY A 144 -3.56 2.46 10.61
CA GLY A 144 -4.00 1.07 10.76
C GLY A 144 -3.36 0.37 11.97
N ILE A 145 -2.06 0.61 12.22
CA ILE A 145 -1.41 0.14 13.45
C ILE A 145 -2.14 0.67 14.70
N ALA A 146 -2.41 1.99 14.77
CA ALA A 146 -3.05 2.60 15.93
C ALA A 146 -4.48 2.06 16.15
N GLU A 147 -5.19 1.80 15.06
CA GLU A 147 -6.54 1.23 15.04
C GLU A 147 -6.59 -0.20 15.57
N ILE A 148 -5.68 -1.06 15.10
CA ILE A 148 -5.53 -2.43 15.59
C ILE A 148 -5.17 -2.42 17.07
N MET A 149 -4.18 -1.63 17.48
CA MET A 149 -3.73 -1.54 18.86
C MET A 149 -4.81 -0.99 19.79
N ASN A 150 -5.65 -0.06 19.31
CA ASN A 150 -6.80 0.44 20.07
C ASN A 150 -7.90 -0.62 20.24
N ALA A 151 -8.16 -1.43 19.21
CA ALA A 151 -9.08 -2.56 19.29
C ALA A 151 -8.58 -3.64 20.26
N VAL A 152 -7.26 -3.96 20.21
CA VAL A 152 -6.61 -4.89 21.15
C VAL A 152 -6.77 -4.40 22.58
N GLN A 153 -6.49 -3.13 22.85
CA GLN A 153 -6.64 -2.55 24.18
C GLN A 153 -8.10 -2.67 24.67
N TYR A 154 -9.08 -2.39 23.80
CA TYR A 154 -10.49 -2.56 24.14
C TYR A 154 -10.82 -3.99 24.56
N ILE A 155 -10.37 -5.00 23.79
CA ILE A 155 -10.61 -6.41 24.11
C ILE A 155 -10.02 -6.79 25.46
N VAL A 156 -8.80 -6.35 25.76
CA VAL A 156 -8.11 -6.64 27.01
C VAL A 156 -8.81 -5.99 28.22
N GLU A 157 -9.30 -4.76 28.05
CA GLU A 157 -9.99 -4.02 29.12
C GLU A 157 -11.47 -4.49 29.33
N HIS A 158 -12.05 -5.22 28.34
CA HIS A 158 -13.44 -5.67 28.34
C HIS A 158 -13.54 -7.20 28.18
N PRO A 159 -13.19 -7.99 29.20
CA PRO A 159 -13.20 -9.45 29.14
C PRO A 159 -14.60 -10.04 28.86
N GLU A 160 -15.66 -9.27 29.05
CA GLU A 160 -17.04 -9.63 28.67
C GLU A 160 -17.26 -9.61 27.15
N PHE A 161 -16.44 -8.87 26.37
CA PHE A 161 -16.51 -8.86 24.91
C PHE A 161 -16.16 -10.23 24.35
N LYS A 162 -17.13 -10.89 23.68
CA LYS A 162 -16.97 -12.25 23.17
C LYS A 162 -16.30 -12.25 21.80
N HIS A 163 -15.24 -13.06 21.68
CA HIS A 163 -14.47 -13.16 20.46
C HIS A 163 -13.88 -14.56 20.26
N GLY A 164 -13.66 -14.96 19.01
CA GLY A 164 -12.80 -16.07 18.64
C GLY A 164 -11.32 -15.77 18.89
N GLU A 165 -10.43 -16.61 18.41
CA GLU A 165 -9.00 -16.31 18.46
C GLU A 165 -8.69 -15.15 17.50
N VAL A 166 -8.00 -14.10 18.01
CA VAL A 166 -7.60 -12.92 17.23
C VAL A 166 -6.09 -12.93 17.05
N LYS A 167 -5.64 -12.77 15.83
CA LYS A 167 -4.23 -12.67 15.47
C LYS A 167 -3.90 -11.24 15.04
N ILE A 168 -2.75 -10.75 15.45
CA ILE A 168 -2.24 -9.42 15.10
C ILE A 168 -0.89 -9.59 14.42
N GLY A 169 -0.70 -8.93 13.29
CA GLY A 169 0.56 -8.91 12.54
C GLY A 169 1.00 -7.49 12.22
N PHE A 170 2.28 -7.19 12.43
CA PHE A 170 2.88 -5.97 11.90
C PHE A 170 4.07 -6.32 11.04
N THR A 171 4.13 -5.72 9.83
CA THR A 171 5.11 -6.04 8.78
C THR A 171 6.06 -4.87 8.54
N PRO A 172 7.33 -5.13 8.16
CA PRO A 172 8.22 -4.12 7.57
C PRO A 172 8.09 -4.08 6.05
N ASP A 173 8.69 -3.11 5.38
CA ASP A 173 9.01 -3.10 3.93
C ASP A 173 7.80 -3.25 2.96
N GLU A 174 6.57 -2.95 3.37
CA GLU A 174 5.39 -3.00 2.48
C GLU A 174 5.56 -2.05 1.30
N GLU A 175 5.96 -0.82 1.57
CA GLU A 175 6.06 0.32 0.65
C GLU A 175 7.07 0.12 -0.51
N ILE A 176 7.92 -0.88 -0.36
CA ILE A 176 8.86 -1.31 -1.40
C ILE A 176 8.51 -2.70 -1.97
N GLY A 177 7.28 -3.19 -1.68
CA GLY A 177 6.75 -4.45 -2.19
C GLY A 177 7.40 -5.70 -1.61
N ARG A 178 7.99 -5.63 -0.42
CA ARG A 178 8.67 -6.74 0.27
C ARG A 178 8.05 -7.09 1.62
N GLY A 179 6.91 -6.48 1.97
CA GLY A 179 6.27 -6.57 3.27
C GLY A 179 6.11 -7.98 3.82
N VAL A 180 5.69 -8.94 3.00
CA VAL A 180 5.39 -10.30 3.48
C VAL A 180 6.31 -11.39 2.92
N VAL A 181 7.44 -11.04 2.30
CA VAL A 181 8.36 -12.00 1.65
C VAL A 181 8.85 -13.10 2.61
N LYS A 182 9.01 -12.77 3.90
CA LYS A 182 9.43 -13.71 4.95
C LYS A 182 8.33 -13.98 5.99
N PHE A 183 7.11 -13.50 5.77
CA PHE A 183 6.00 -13.70 6.69
C PHE A 183 5.60 -15.17 6.77
N ASP A 184 5.60 -15.74 7.97
CA ASP A 184 5.19 -17.13 8.20
C ASP A 184 3.69 -17.21 8.46
N VAL A 185 2.90 -17.42 7.41
CA VAL A 185 1.44 -17.57 7.47
C VAL A 185 1.01 -18.72 8.40
N LYS A 186 1.79 -19.83 8.45
CA LYS A 186 1.47 -20.97 9.32
C LYS A 186 1.69 -20.63 10.80
N LYS A 187 2.78 -19.93 11.11
CA LYS A 187 3.05 -19.44 12.46
C LYS A 187 2.04 -18.39 12.89
N PHE A 188 1.63 -17.50 11.97
CA PHE A 188 0.59 -16.50 12.23
C PHE A 188 -0.74 -17.16 12.63
N GLY A 189 -1.12 -18.24 11.95
CA GLY A 189 -2.18 -19.14 12.38
C GLY A 189 -3.60 -18.61 12.24
N ALA A 190 -3.83 -17.49 11.54
CA ALA A 190 -5.17 -17.04 11.17
C ALA A 190 -5.70 -17.85 9.98
N LYS A 191 -6.99 -18.08 9.92
CA LYS A 191 -7.66 -18.69 8.76
C LYS A 191 -8.00 -17.65 7.70
N TYR A 192 -8.31 -16.44 8.12
CA TYR A 192 -8.61 -15.27 7.32
C TYR A 192 -7.97 -14.05 7.97
N ALA A 193 -7.63 -13.04 7.19
CA ALA A 193 -7.12 -11.80 7.75
C ALA A 193 -7.68 -10.58 6.99
N TYR A 194 -7.39 -9.39 7.52
CA TYR A 194 -7.65 -8.10 6.90
C TYR A 194 -6.42 -7.23 7.08
N THR A 195 -5.96 -6.56 6.02
CA THR A 195 -5.05 -5.43 6.14
C THR A 195 -5.83 -4.15 6.42
N LEU A 196 -5.32 -3.30 7.30
CA LEU A 196 -5.88 -1.97 7.58
C LEU A 196 -5.02 -0.92 6.87
N ASP A 197 -5.03 -0.93 5.56
CA ASP A 197 -4.10 -0.19 4.70
C ASP A 197 -4.86 0.53 3.56
N GLY A 198 -6.16 0.69 3.72
CA GLY A 198 -7.02 1.40 2.77
C GLY A 198 -7.13 2.90 3.08
N GLY A 199 -7.61 3.66 2.11
CA GLY A 199 -7.79 5.10 2.21
C GLY A 199 -9.04 5.51 2.96
N GLN A 200 -9.95 6.14 2.25
CA GLN A 200 -11.15 6.78 2.79
C GLN A 200 -12.09 5.82 3.53
N VAL A 201 -12.75 6.32 4.58
CA VAL A 201 -13.79 5.58 5.31
C VAL A 201 -14.80 4.91 4.38
N GLY A 202 -14.98 3.60 4.58
CA GLY A 202 -15.88 2.75 3.82
C GLY A 202 -15.20 1.97 2.69
N GLU A 203 -13.96 2.26 2.34
CA GLU A 203 -13.22 1.50 1.33
C GLU A 203 -13.01 0.06 1.80
N LEU A 204 -13.31 -0.87 0.89
CA LEU A 204 -13.17 -2.29 1.07
C LEU A 204 -12.69 -2.89 -0.25
N GLU A 205 -11.53 -3.51 -0.23
CA GLU A 205 -10.79 -3.86 -1.42
C GLU A 205 -10.39 -5.33 -1.36
N TYR A 206 -10.82 -6.12 -2.32
CA TYR A 206 -10.44 -7.53 -2.48
C TYR A 206 -9.94 -7.83 -3.90
N GLU A 207 -9.67 -6.75 -4.66
CA GLU A 207 -9.08 -6.77 -5.99
C GLU A 207 -7.92 -5.78 -6.07
N ASN A 208 -6.88 -6.15 -6.78
CA ASN A 208 -5.74 -5.29 -7.08
C ASN A 208 -5.25 -5.55 -8.51
N PHE A 209 -4.32 -4.77 -9.00
CA PHE A 209 -3.74 -5.03 -10.31
C PHE A 209 -3.00 -6.38 -10.38
N ASN A 210 -2.99 -6.99 -11.57
CA ASN A 210 -1.88 -7.84 -12.00
C ASN A 210 -0.73 -6.92 -12.45
N ALA A 211 0.50 -7.26 -12.11
CA ALA A 211 1.64 -6.36 -12.25
C ALA A 211 2.88 -7.01 -12.86
N ALA A 212 3.50 -6.31 -13.80
CA ALA A 212 4.84 -6.64 -14.29
C ALA A 212 5.72 -5.39 -14.35
N GLY A 213 7.00 -5.58 -14.12
CA GLY A 213 8.05 -4.66 -14.47
C GLY A 213 8.68 -5.06 -15.81
N ALA A 214 8.97 -4.10 -16.68
CA ALA A 214 9.62 -4.35 -17.95
C ALA A 214 10.78 -3.37 -18.16
N THR A 215 11.96 -3.90 -18.37
CA THR A 215 13.16 -3.13 -18.72
C THR A 215 13.53 -3.41 -20.17
N ILE A 216 13.58 -2.36 -20.99
CA ILE A 216 14.00 -2.44 -22.40
C ILE A 216 15.36 -1.76 -22.54
N ARG A 217 16.34 -2.52 -22.99
CA ARG A 217 17.67 -2.00 -23.34
C ARG A 217 17.77 -1.87 -24.85
N ILE A 218 18.18 -0.69 -25.30
CA ILE A 218 18.42 -0.39 -26.73
C ILE A 218 19.91 -0.28 -26.96
N GLN A 219 20.41 -1.07 -27.90
CA GLN A 219 21.79 -0.98 -28.39
C GLN A 219 21.81 -0.16 -29.67
N GLY A 220 22.43 1.00 -29.61
CA GLY A 220 22.72 1.82 -30.78
C GLY A 220 24.10 1.57 -31.36
N ARG A 221 24.53 2.51 -32.17
CA ARG A 221 25.88 2.59 -32.71
C ARG A 221 26.27 4.04 -32.93
N ASN A 222 27.21 4.51 -32.15
CA ASN A 222 27.70 5.88 -32.24
C ASN A 222 28.79 5.95 -33.35
N VAL A 223 28.74 7.04 -34.10
CA VAL A 223 29.79 7.46 -35.06
C VAL A 223 29.81 8.99 -35.09
N HIS A 224 30.89 9.58 -35.61
CA HIS A 224 30.99 11.03 -35.75
C HIS A 224 29.80 11.60 -36.56
N PRO A 225 29.07 12.62 -36.04
CA PRO A 225 27.84 13.11 -36.70
C PRO A 225 28.02 13.53 -38.15
N GLY A 226 29.15 14.11 -38.50
CA GLY A 226 29.49 14.51 -39.88
C GLY A 226 29.60 13.37 -40.90
N THR A 227 29.74 12.10 -40.44
CA THR A 227 29.84 10.92 -41.27
C THR A 227 28.78 9.86 -40.93
N ALA A 228 27.70 10.26 -40.21
CA ALA A 228 26.73 9.37 -39.62
C ALA A 228 25.73 8.76 -40.60
N LYS A 229 25.57 9.33 -41.82
CA LYS A 229 24.56 8.89 -42.77
C LYS A 229 24.70 7.41 -43.09
N GLY A 230 23.65 6.61 -42.84
CA GLY A 230 23.59 5.17 -43.05
C GLY A 230 24.42 4.34 -42.07
N LYS A 231 25.06 4.96 -41.06
CA LYS A 231 25.92 4.27 -40.10
C LYS A 231 25.45 4.38 -38.64
N MET A 232 25.06 5.59 -38.20
CA MET A 232 24.62 5.82 -36.85
C MET A 232 23.27 5.14 -36.58
N LYS A 233 23.14 4.54 -35.40
CA LYS A 233 21.88 4.11 -34.80
C LYS A 233 21.79 4.78 -33.45
N ASN A 234 20.94 5.80 -33.30
CA ASN A 234 20.80 6.54 -32.06
C ASN A 234 19.82 5.79 -31.15
N ALA A 235 20.33 5.23 -30.05
CA ALA A 235 19.55 4.42 -29.11
C ALA A 235 18.41 5.23 -28.45
N ILE A 236 18.61 6.52 -28.18
CA ILE A 236 17.56 7.40 -27.63
C ILE A 236 16.38 7.48 -28.60
N LEU A 237 16.66 7.79 -29.88
CA LEU A 237 15.60 7.97 -30.89
C LEU A 237 14.87 6.66 -31.19
N ILE A 238 15.59 5.53 -31.20
CA ILE A 238 14.99 4.19 -31.35
C ILE A 238 14.06 3.88 -30.17
N GLY A 239 14.49 4.17 -28.93
CA GLY A 239 13.67 3.99 -27.75
C GLY A 239 12.43 4.91 -27.73
N MET A 240 12.55 6.17 -28.17
CA MET A 240 11.40 7.07 -28.34
C MET A 240 10.40 6.54 -29.37
N GLU A 241 10.90 5.95 -30.47
CA GLU A 241 10.03 5.29 -31.46
C GLU A 241 9.31 4.09 -30.87
N LEU A 242 10.01 3.23 -30.09
CA LEU A 242 9.38 2.14 -29.36
C LEU A 242 8.28 2.64 -28.43
N ASN A 243 8.57 3.66 -27.63
CA ASN A 243 7.57 4.25 -26.71
C ASN A 243 6.36 4.82 -27.48
N ALA A 244 6.54 5.33 -28.69
CA ALA A 244 5.45 5.83 -29.52
C ALA A 244 4.54 4.74 -30.10
N LEU A 245 4.96 3.46 -30.06
CA LEU A 245 4.11 2.32 -30.43
C LEU A 245 3.10 1.96 -29.33
N LEU A 246 3.38 2.34 -28.07
CA LEU A 246 2.45 2.08 -26.97
C LEU A 246 1.26 3.04 -27.02
N PRO A 247 0.02 2.54 -26.75
CA PRO A 247 -1.19 3.37 -26.83
C PRO A 247 -1.14 4.48 -25.78
N VAL A 248 -1.32 5.72 -26.25
CA VAL A 248 -1.25 6.92 -25.38
C VAL A 248 -2.39 6.92 -24.34
N GLU A 249 -3.57 6.46 -24.74
CA GLU A 249 -4.75 6.35 -23.89
C GLU A 249 -4.61 5.33 -22.76
N GLN A 250 -3.61 4.45 -22.85
CA GLN A 250 -3.26 3.47 -21.81
C GLN A 250 -2.05 3.94 -20.97
N ARG A 251 -1.99 5.21 -20.64
CA ARG A 251 -1.05 5.75 -19.66
C ARG A 251 -1.77 6.09 -18.35
N PRO A 252 -1.11 6.11 -17.20
CA PRO A 252 -1.76 6.42 -15.92
C PRO A 252 -2.57 7.71 -15.92
N GLU A 253 -2.08 8.75 -16.59
CA GLU A 253 -2.74 10.06 -16.69
C GLU A 253 -4.07 10.05 -17.47
N TYR A 254 -4.40 8.95 -18.16
CA TYR A 254 -5.63 8.78 -18.93
C TYR A 254 -6.49 7.60 -18.47
N THR A 255 -6.11 6.92 -17.38
CA THR A 255 -6.78 5.70 -16.92
C THR A 255 -7.31 5.85 -15.49
N SER A 256 -8.44 5.21 -15.19
CA SER A 256 -9.10 5.20 -13.89
C SER A 256 -9.77 3.85 -13.59
N GLY A 257 -10.21 3.63 -12.35
CA GLY A 257 -10.94 2.43 -11.96
C GLY A 257 -10.22 1.14 -12.39
N TYR A 258 -10.88 0.34 -13.19
CA TYR A 258 -10.37 -0.96 -13.67
C TYR A 258 -9.44 -0.87 -14.89
N GLU A 259 -9.27 0.31 -15.48
CA GLU A 259 -8.45 0.48 -16.68
C GLU A 259 -6.96 0.26 -16.37
N GLY A 260 -6.33 -0.66 -17.13
CA GLY A 260 -4.91 -0.95 -17.03
C GLY A 260 -4.04 0.00 -17.85
N PHE A 261 -2.73 0.00 -17.60
CA PHE A 261 -1.82 0.94 -18.23
C PHE A 261 -0.41 0.40 -18.49
N PHE A 262 0.32 1.11 -19.38
CA PHE A 262 1.77 1.10 -19.50
C PHE A 262 2.30 2.41 -18.95
N HIS A 263 3.19 2.36 -17.97
CA HIS A 263 3.81 3.56 -17.41
C HIS A 263 5.32 3.53 -17.56
N LEU A 264 5.87 4.46 -18.32
CA LEU A 264 7.32 4.68 -18.39
C LEU A 264 7.77 5.41 -17.13
N ILE A 265 8.45 4.70 -16.24
CA ILE A 265 8.91 5.24 -14.95
C ILE A 265 10.33 5.79 -14.98
N SER A 266 11.17 5.32 -15.91
CA SER A 266 12.55 5.80 -16.04
C SER A 266 13.04 5.66 -17.46
N PHE A 267 13.79 6.68 -17.89
CA PHE A 267 14.54 6.66 -19.14
C PHE A 267 15.95 7.22 -18.90
N LYS A 268 16.95 6.44 -19.26
CA LYS A 268 18.37 6.84 -19.24
C LYS A 268 18.98 6.47 -20.58
N GLY A 269 19.71 7.38 -21.23
CA GLY A 269 20.28 7.01 -22.52
C GLY A 269 21.23 8.00 -23.15
N GLU A 270 22.06 7.47 -24.01
CA GLU A 270 23.01 8.13 -24.91
C GLU A 270 22.82 7.59 -26.34
N VAL A 271 23.63 8.07 -27.29
CA VAL A 271 23.57 7.60 -28.69
C VAL A 271 23.88 6.10 -28.79
N GLU A 272 24.81 5.61 -27.97
CA GLU A 272 25.28 4.21 -28.01
C GLU A 272 24.30 3.26 -27.30
N THR A 273 23.74 3.67 -26.17
CA THR A 273 22.86 2.81 -25.37
C THR A 273 21.73 3.61 -24.73
N ALA A 274 20.56 2.99 -24.56
CA ALA A 274 19.48 3.55 -23.79
C ALA A 274 18.76 2.45 -23.00
N THR A 275 18.17 2.81 -21.84
CA THR A 275 17.38 1.92 -21.01
C THR A 275 16.08 2.60 -20.64
N PHE A 276 14.98 1.88 -20.85
CA PHE A 276 13.62 2.30 -20.51
C PHE A 276 13.05 1.33 -19.48
N SER A 277 12.51 1.83 -18.39
CA SER A 277 11.85 1.01 -17.37
C SER A 277 10.36 1.34 -17.36
N TYR A 278 9.55 0.30 -17.49
CA TYR A 278 8.09 0.38 -17.48
C TYR A 278 7.51 -0.45 -16.35
N ILE A 279 6.35 -0.04 -15.89
CA ILE A 279 5.42 -0.92 -15.17
C ILE A 279 4.18 -1.14 -16.04
N ILE A 280 3.67 -2.37 -16.01
CA ILE A 280 2.48 -2.81 -16.75
C ILE A 280 1.46 -3.26 -15.71
N ARG A 281 0.23 -2.76 -15.80
CA ARG A 281 -0.85 -3.01 -14.86
C ARG A 281 -2.15 -3.31 -15.58
N ASP A 282 -2.89 -4.29 -15.10
CA ASP A 282 -4.30 -4.52 -15.48
C ASP A 282 -4.99 -5.38 -14.41
N HIS A 283 -6.27 -5.11 -14.12
CA HIS A 283 -7.06 -5.95 -13.21
C HIS A 283 -7.48 -7.26 -13.86
N ASP A 284 -7.79 -7.23 -15.17
CA ASP A 284 -8.14 -8.43 -15.93
C ASP A 284 -6.87 -9.18 -16.36
N MET A 285 -6.84 -10.49 -16.07
CA MET A 285 -5.69 -11.33 -16.38
C MET A 285 -5.43 -11.45 -17.88
N ASN A 286 -6.48 -11.51 -18.72
CA ASN A 286 -6.32 -11.64 -20.16
C ASN A 286 -5.77 -10.34 -20.76
N LEU A 287 -6.32 -9.18 -20.34
CA LEU A 287 -5.82 -7.87 -20.75
C LEU A 287 -4.39 -7.62 -20.25
N TYR A 288 -4.04 -8.11 -19.07
CA TYR A 288 -2.66 -8.06 -18.57
C TYR A 288 -1.69 -8.87 -19.45
N GLU A 289 -2.05 -10.10 -19.80
CA GLU A 289 -1.23 -10.94 -20.69
C GLU A 289 -1.17 -10.35 -22.12
N GLU A 290 -2.27 -9.78 -22.62
CA GLU A 290 -2.30 -9.05 -23.90
C GLU A 290 -1.35 -7.85 -23.89
N LYS A 291 -1.31 -7.06 -22.81
CA LYS A 291 -0.37 -5.93 -22.65
C LYS A 291 1.08 -6.39 -22.69
N LYS A 292 1.41 -7.47 -21.97
CA LYS A 292 2.76 -8.06 -22.00
C LYS A 292 3.15 -8.51 -23.39
N ALA A 293 2.25 -9.23 -24.07
CA ALA A 293 2.45 -9.67 -25.44
C ALA A 293 2.59 -8.49 -26.43
N TYR A 294 1.84 -7.41 -26.21
CA TYR A 294 1.94 -6.20 -27.02
C TYR A 294 3.30 -5.51 -26.85
N MET A 295 3.81 -5.40 -25.63
CA MET A 295 5.15 -4.89 -25.37
C MET A 295 6.22 -5.70 -26.10
N GLN A 296 6.11 -7.03 -26.09
CA GLN A 296 7.03 -7.90 -26.84
C GLN A 296 6.95 -7.63 -28.36
N LYS A 297 5.74 -7.49 -28.93
CA LYS A 297 5.56 -7.15 -30.34
C LYS A 297 6.20 -5.81 -30.73
N CYS A 298 6.16 -4.82 -29.83
CA CYS A 298 6.85 -3.54 -30.05
C CYS A 298 8.37 -3.72 -30.14
N VAL A 299 8.94 -4.54 -29.26
CA VAL A 299 10.37 -4.89 -29.28
C VAL A 299 10.73 -5.65 -30.56
N ASP A 300 9.92 -6.63 -30.96
CA ASP A 300 10.12 -7.40 -32.19
C ASP A 300 10.08 -6.50 -33.44
N PHE A 301 9.16 -5.52 -33.46
CA PHE A 301 9.10 -4.53 -34.53
C PHE A 301 10.38 -3.71 -34.65
N ILE A 302 10.91 -3.24 -33.51
CA ILE A 302 12.17 -2.49 -33.46
C ILE A 302 13.35 -3.36 -33.97
N ASN A 303 13.41 -4.62 -33.55
CA ASN A 303 14.43 -5.55 -33.99
C ASN A 303 14.33 -5.85 -35.51
N ALA A 304 13.13 -6.02 -36.04
CA ALA A 304 12.90 -6.20 -37.47
C ALA A 304 13.35 -4.97 -38.28
N LYS A 305 13.14 -3.76 -37.74
CA LYS A 305 13.48 -2.50 -38.43
C LYS A 305 14.99 -2.16 -38.37
N TYR A 306 15.60 -2.35 -37.20
CA TYR A 306 16.97 -1.88 -36.94
C TYR A 306 18.00 -2.99 -36.84
N GLY A 307 17.56 -4.24 -36.87
CA GLY A 307 18.41 -5.45 -36.80
C GLY A 307 18.25 -6.15 -35.45
N GLU A 308 18.39 -7.45 -35.46
CA GLU A 308 18.28 -8.35 -34.31
C GLU A 308 19.20 -7.89 -33.16
N GLY A 309 18.71 -7.95 -31.92
CA GLY A 309 19.44 -7.55 -30.73
C GLY A 309 19.53 -6.02 -30.50
N THR A 310 18.87 -5.20 -31.35
CA THR A 310 18.80 -3.74 -31.14
C THR A 310 18.00 -3.41 -29.90
N ALA A 311 16.88 -4.09 -29.64
CA ALA A 311 16.08 -3.97 -28.44
C ALA A 311 16.02 -5.30 -27.70
N ILE A 312 16.28 -5.28 -26.41
CA ILE A 312 16.23 -6.45 -25.51
C ILE A 312 15.26 -6.15 -24.38
N LEU A 313 14.23 -6.98 -24.26
CA LEU A 313 13.21 -6.89 -23.19
C LEU A 313 13.54 -7.87 -22.06
N ASP A 314 13.62 -7.35 -20.83
CA ASP A 314 13.58 -8.12 -19.59
C ASP A 314 12.27 -7.79 -18.87
N MET A 315 11.36 -8.75 -18.79
CA MET A 315 10.04 -8.58 -18.20
C MET A 315 9.89 -9.54 -17.02
N LYS A 316 9.56 -8.97 -15.85
CA LYS A 316 9.39 -9.71 -14.60
C LYS A 316 8.00 -9.52 -14.06
N HIS A 317 7.36 -10.63 -13.71
CA HIS A 317 6.13 -10.60 -12.93
C HIS A 317 6.41 -10.06 -11.53
N GLN A 318 5.49 -9.27 -10.97
CA GLN A 318 5.59 -8.72 -9.63
C GLN A 318 4.55 -9.31 -8.69
N TYR A 319 3.26 -9.20 -9.02
CA TYR A 319 2.15 -9.75 -8.25
C TYR A 319 0.90 -9.94 -9.13
N TYR A 320 -0.07 -10.71 -8.62
CA TYR A 320 -1.35 -10.96 -9.26
C TYR A 320 -2.51 -10.30 -8.50
N ASN A 321 -3.66 -10.20 -9.16
CA ASN A 321 -4.92 -9.78 -8.55
C ASN A 321 -5.39 -10.84 -7.54
N MET A 322 -5.58 -10.43 -6.28
CA MET A 322 -5.97 -11.32 -5.18
C MET A 322 -7.43 -11.81 -5.27
N ARG A 323 -8.25 -11.23 -6.14
CA ARG A 323 -9.68 -11.56 -6.27
C ARG A 323 -9.93 -13.06 -6.31
N LYS A 324 -9.18 -13.80 -7.14
CA LYS A 324 -9.38 -15.25 -7.30
C LYS A 324 -9.08 -16.05 -6.04
N GLU A 325 -8.26 -15.52 -5.13
CA GLU A 325 -7.94 -16.14 -3.84
C GLU A 325 -8.94 -15.73 -2.74
N VAL A 326 -9.54 -14.55 -2.83
CA VAL A 326 -10.51 -14.03 -1.87
C VAL A 326 -11.95 -14.45 -2.21
N GLU A 327 -12.33 -14.44 -3.50
CA GLU A 327 -13.69 -14.70 -3.98
C GLU A 327 -14.26 -16.08 -3.51
N PRO A 328 -13.49 -17.19 -3.44
CA PRO A 328 -13.97 -18.44 -2.84
C PRO A 328 -14.34 -18.34 -1.36
N HIS A 329 -13.87 -17.27 -0.69
CA HIS A 329 -14.10 -16.96 0.71
C HIS A 329 -14.89 -15.66 0.90
N TYR A 330 -15.75 -15.28 -0.05
CA TYR A 330 -16.42 -13.97 -0.10
C TYR A 330 -17.17 -13.58 1.17
N HIS A 331 -17.56 -14.55 2.01
CA HIS A 331 -18.15 -14.29 3.33
C HIS A 331 -17.28 -13.40 4.25
N ILE A 332 -15.93 -13.34 4.03
CA ILE A 332 -15.07 -12.43 4.79
C ILE A 332 -15.27 -10.96 4.32
N VAL A 333 -15.53 -10.75 3.04
CA VAL A 333 -15.90 -9.46 2.47
C VAL A 333 -17.27 -9.02 3.01
N GLU A 334 -18.26 -9.93 3.03
CA GLU A 334 -19.59 -9.67 3.59
C GLU A 334 -19.54 -9.33 5.07
N LYS A 335 -18.67 -9.99 5.86
CA LYS A 335 -18.47 -9.66 7.28
C LYS A 335 -17.89 -8.25 7.45
N ALA A 336 -16.91 -7.85 6.63
CA ALA A 336 -16.36 -6.49 6.68
C ALA A 336 -17.42 -5.45 6.30
N MET A 337 -18.23 -5.71 5.24
CA MET A 337 -19.37 -4.84 4.87
C MET A 337 -20.34 -4.67 6.04
N LYS A 338 -20.78 -5.79 6.65
CA LYS A 338 -21.69 -5.78 7.79
C LYS A 338 -21.10 -5.02 8.98
N ALA A 339 -19.82 -5.20 9.26
CA ALA A 339 -19.13 -4.49 10.34
C ALA A 339 -19.07 -2.96 10.11
N MET A 340 -18.90 -2.52 8.86
CA MET A 340 -18.98 -1.11 8.48
C MET A 340 -20.41 -0.58 8.64
N GLU A 341 -21.42 -1.32 8.18
CA GLU A 341 -22.83 -0.94 8.31
C GLU A 341 -23.25 -0.79 9.77
N MET A 342 -22.73 -1.61 10.69
CA MET A 342 -22.97 -1.48 12.14
C MET A 342 -22.49 -0.13 12.69
N GLU A 343 -21.48 0.51 12.07
CA GLU A 343 -20.99 1.85 12.39
C GLU A 343 -21.66 2.96 11.57
N GLY A 344 -22.72 2.62 10.80
CA GLY A 344 -23.37 3.56 9.91
C GLY A 344 -22.53 3.99 8.70
N ILE A 345 -21.51 3.20 8.37
CA ILE A 345 -20.64 3.41 7.21
C ILE A 345 -21.21 2.66 6.01
N VAL A 346 -21.32 3.33 4.87
CA VAL A 346 -21.68 2.69 3.60
C VAL A 346 -20.43 2.06 2.98
N PRO A 347 -20.37 0.72 2.86
CA PRO A 347 -19.21 0.07 2.24
C PRO A 347 -19.04 0.50 0.77
N LYS A 348 -17.80 0.76 0.38
CA LYS A 348 -17.40 1.10 -1.00
C LYS A 348 -16.43 0.05 -1.50
N ILE A 349 -16.94 -0.94 -2.22
CA ILE A 349 -16.08 -1.94 -2.86
C ILE A 349 -15.43 -1.30 -4.08
N GLN A 350 -14.12 -1.24 -4.08
CA GLN A 350 -13.33 -0.71 -5.20
C GLN A 350 -12.03 -1.51 -5.37
N PRO A 351 -11.43 -1.49 -6.58
CA PRO A 351 -10.15 -2.15 -6.80
C PRO A 351 -8.99 -1.27 -6.38
N ILE A 352 -7.96 -1.87 -5.79
CA ILE A 352 -6.67 -1.22 -5.55
C ILE A 352 -5.95 -1.02 -6.89
N ARG A 353 -5.47 0.18 -7.15
CA ARG A 353 -4.66 0.49 -8.35
C ARG A 353 -3.16 0.32 -8.10
N GLY A 354 -2.79 -0.60 -7.23
CA GLY A 354 -1.42 -0.94 -6.83
C GLY A 354 -1.32 -2.39 -6.38
N GLY A 355 -0.36 -2.68 -5.54
CA GLY A 355 -0.20 -3.91 -4.78
C GLY A 355 -0.51 -3.64 -3.30
N THR A 356 -0.53 -4.68 -2.48
CA THR A 356 -0.68 -4.61 -1.02
C THR A 356 -0.18 -5.91 -0.41
N ASP A 357 0.21 -5.88 0.84
CA ASP A 357 0.53 -7.09 1.62
C ASP A 357 -0.63 -8.09 1.61
N GLY A 358 -1.87 -7.62 1.68
CA GLY A 358 -3.07 -8.46 1.61
C GLY A 358 -3.16 -9.30 0.34
N ALA A 359 -2.73 -8.75 -0.81
CA ALA A 359 -2.68 -9.49 -2.06
C ALA A 359 -1.67 -10.63 -1.98
N ASN A 360 -0.44 -10.36 -1.53
CA ASN A 360 0.60 -11.37 -1.40
C ASN A 360 0.22 -12.45 -0.38
N LEU A 361 -0.33 -12.07 0.78
CA LEU A 361 -0.83 -13.00 1.81
C LEU A 361 -1.91 -13.92 1.27
N SER A 362 -2.82 -13.39 0.43
CA SER A 362 -3.88 -14.20 -0.20
C SER A 362 -3.29 -15.32 -1.06
N PHE A 363 -2.24 -15.03 -1.85
CA PHE A 363 -1.52 -16.05 -2.61
C PHE A 363 -0.68 -17.01 -1.75
N MET A 364 -0.33 -16.63 -0.53
CA MET A 364 0.33 -17.50 0.45
C MET A 364 -0.65 -18.40 1.21
N GLY A 365 -1.95 -18.33 0.89
CA GLY A 365 -3.01 -19.16 1.48
C GLY A 365 -3.71 -18.52 2.68
N LEU A 366 -3.57 -17.22 2.86
CA LEU A 366 -4.29 -16.43 3.85
C LEU A 366 -5.17 -15.37 3.14
N PRO A 367 -6.42 -15.68 2.77
CA PRO A 367 -7.32 -14.71 2.16
C PRO A 367 -7.42 -13.43 3.00
N CYS A 368 -7.01 -12.29 2.43
CA CYS A 368 -6.77 -11.07 3.17
C CYS A 368 -7.20 -9.84 2.36
N PRO A 369 -8.50 -9.47 2.37
CA PRO A 369 -8.95 -8.22 1.79
C PRO A 369 -8.43 -7.03 2.61
N ASN A 370 -8.38 -5.85 1.96
CA ASN A 370 -7.96 -4.60 2.55
C ASN A 370 -9.18 -3.78 3.00
N ILE A 371 -9.12 -3.17 4.17
CA ILE A 371 -10.12 -2.24 4.70
C ILE A 371 -9.49 -0.89 4.98
N PHE A 372 -10.30 0.16 4.99
CA PHE A 372 -9.85 1.53 5.18
C PHE A 372 -9.12 1.76 6.52
N ALA A 373 -8.07 2.59 6.48
CA ALA A 373 -7.42 3.22 7.64
C ALA A 373 -7.80 4.71 7.78
N GLY A 374 -8.55 5.25 6.82
CA GLY A 374 -9.13 6.59 6.90
C GLY A 374 -8.23 7.74 6.46
N GLY A 375 -6.99 7.47 6.05
CA GLY A 375 -6.05 8.49 5.61
C GLY A 375 -6.23 8.91 4.15
N HIS A 376 -5.54 9.97 3.76
CA HIS A 376 -5.58 10.56 2.42
C HIS A 376 -4.23 11.10 1.99
N ASN A 377 -4.02 11.20 0.67
CA ASN A 377 -2.85 11.80 0.03
C ASN A 377 -1.53 11.15 0.48
N PHE A 378 -1.56 9.84 0.64
CA PHE A 378 -0.43 9.01 1.03
C PHE A 378 0.83 9.28 0.20
N HIS A 379 2.00 8.90 0.70
CA HIS A 379 3.32 9.06 0.07
C HIS A 379 3.72 10.53 -0.18
N GLY A 380 3.01 11.48 0.41
CA GLY A 380 3.19 12.90 0.09
C GLY A 380 3.12 13.87 1.26
N LYS A 381 3.55 15.11 0.98
CA LYS A 381 3.57 16.21 1.95
C LYS A 381 2.17 16.83 2.19
N MET A 382 1.15 16.31 1.53
CA MET A 382 -0.26 16.69 1.69
C MET A 382 -1.06 15.61 2.42
N GLU A 383 -0.38 14.64 3.02
CA GLU A 383 -0.98 13.53 3.72
C GLU A 383 -1.72 14.02 4.98
N TYR A 384 -2.90 13.45 5.21
CA TYR A 384 -3.70 13.73 6.39
C TYR A 384 -4.60 12.55 6.77
N VAL A 385 -5.01 12.50 8.03
CA VAL A 385 -6.00 11.54 8.51
C VAL A 385 -7.00 12.21 9.47
N PRO A 386 -8.31 12.01 9.30
CA PRO A 386 -9.31 12.42 10.29
C PRO A 386 -9.30 11.50 11.51
N LEU A 387 -9.27 12.05 12.71
CA LEU A 387 -9.30 11.29 13.96
C LEU A 387 -10.52 10.37 14.05
N GLU A 388 -11.69 10.90 13.70
CA GLU A 388 -12.97 10.18 13.75
C GLU A 388 -13.00 9.01 12.74
N SER A 389 -12.20 9.09 11.66
CA SER A 389 -12.00 7.97 10.72
C SER A 389 -11.25 6.82 11.37
N MET A 390 -10.14 7.10 12.07
CA MET A 390 -9.39 6.09 12.83
C MET A 390 -10.25 5.45 13.94
N GLU A 391 -11.04 6.26 14.66
CA GLU A 391 -11.96 5.74 15.68
C GLU A 391 -13.00 4.79 15.08
N LYS A 392 -13.54 5.12 13.89
CA LYS A 392 -14.47 4.24 13.17
C LYS A 392 -13.81 2.96 12.70
N ALA A 393 -12.60 3.02 12.14
CA ALA A 393 -11.85 1.85 11.69
C ALA A 393 -11.59 0.89 12.86
N SER A 394 -11.16 1.41 14.01
CA SER A 394 -10.98 0.60 15.23
C SER A 394 -12.27 -0.10 15.67
N ARG A 395 -13.44 0.59 15.58
CA ARG A 395 -14.74 -0.05 15.89
C ARG A 395 -15.15 -1.08 14.84
N VAL A 396 -14.84 -0.85 13.57
CA VAL A 396 -15.05 -1.83 12.49
C VAL A 396 -14.24 -3.10 12.74
N VAL A 397 -12.99 -2.98 13.20
CA VAL A 397 -12.17 -4.13 13.63
C VAL A 397 -12.88 -4.92 14.73
N LEU A 398 -13.38 -4.26 15.78
CA LEU A 398 -14.12 -4.91 16.86
C LEU A 398 -15.41 -5.59 16.36
N ASN A 399 -16.13 -4.96 15.44
CA ASN A 399 -17.34 -5.51 14.86
C ASN A 399 -17.03 -6.77 14.01
N ILE A 400 -15.95 -6.75 13.21
CA ILE A 400 -15.49 -7.94 12.48
C ILE A 400 -15.19 -9.06 13.47
N ILE A 401 -14.43 -8.81 14.52
CA ILE A 401 -14.09 -9.80 15.56
C ILE A 401 -15.34 -10.39 16.18
N SER A 402 -16.33 -9.56 16.53
CA SER A 402 -17.63 -10.01 17.07
C SER A 402 -18.38 -10.90 16.10
N LEU A 403 -18.44 -10.53 14.81
CA LEU A 403 -19.10 -11.31 13.76
C LEU A 403 -18.44 -12.68 13.51
N TYR A 404 -17.17 -12.85 13.86
CA TYR A 404 -16.51 -14.16 13.81
C TYR A 404 -16.81 -15.02 15.05
N ALA A 405 -17.33 -14.46 16.14
CA ALA A 405 -17.74 -15.19 17.34
C ALA A 405 -19.21 -15.68 17.29
N GLU A 406 -20.01 -15.24 16.31
CA GLU A 406 -21.39 -15.69 16.09
C GLU A 406 -21.45 -17.12 15.54
#